data_929eb6827cebf3d4bab500588e72167e
#
_entry.id   929eb6827cebf3d4bab500588e72167e
#
_cell.length_a   1.000
_cell.length_b   1.000
_cell.length_c   1.000
_cell.angle_alpha   90.00
_cell.angle_beta   90.00
_cell.angle_gamma   90.00
#
_symmetry.space_group_name_H-M   'P 1'
#
loop_
_entity.id
_entity.type
_entity.pdbx_description
1 polymer ?
#
loop_
_entity_poly.entity_id
_entity_poly.type
_entity_poly.pdbx_seq_one_letter_code
_entity_poly.pdbx_strand_id
1 'polypeptide(L)'
;MALQCGIVGLPNVGKSTLFNCLSNAKAQAANFPFCTIEPNVGVITVPDQRLVKLAEIDNPKRVIPTTIEIVDIAGLVKGASKGEGLGNKFLANIRNTHAIIHVLRCFDNGNITHVDGSIDPVRDKGIIDTELQLKDLETIENRLAKTQKQATSGGDKNARRAVELLLQYKAALEQGNSARTVELEKEDRKLVADLNLLTDKPVLYVCNVDEKSAVTGNAYTEAVKAAIAGEKAEMLVVAAATEADIAELESYEERQMFLEDLGLEESGVARLIKSAYKLLNLETFFTTGADESRAWTYVRG
;
A
#
# COMPACT_ATOMS: atom_id res chain seq x y z
N MET A 1 -10.76 13.52 4.80
CA MET A 1 -10.43 12.83 3.54
C MET A 1 -10.22 11.37 3.87
N ALA A 2 -10.75 10.45 3.06
CA ALA A 2 -10.46 9.04 3.23
C ALA A 2 -8.96 8.80 2.97
N LEU A 3 -8.34 7.90 3.75
CA LEU A 3 -6.93 7.57 3.58
C LEU A 3 -6.78 6.55 2.45
N GLN A 4 -5.84 6.80 1.56
CA GLN A 4 -5.65 6.08 0.30
C GLN A 4 -4.35 5.27 0.30
N CYS A 5 -4.43 4.00 -0.09
CA CYS A 5 -3.28 3.17 -0.45
C CYS A 5 -3.18 3.06 -1.98
N GLY A 6 -2.01 3.33 -2.53
CA GLY A 6 -1.74 3.08 -3.95
C GLY A 6 -1.22 1.66 -4.16
N ILE A 7 -1.89 0.86 -4.99
CA ILE A 7 -1.38 -0.45 -5.38
C ILE A 7 -0.50 -0.31 -6.63
N VAL A 8 0.74 -0.76 -6.54
CA VAL A 8 1.74 -0.66 -7.60
C VAL A 8 2.38 -2.02 -7.88
N GLY A 9 2.99 -2.17 -9.04
CA GLY A 9 3.72 -3.38 -9.43
C GLY A 9 4.02 -3.36 -10.92
N LEU A 10 4.97 -4.17 -11.36
CA LEU A 10 5.26 -4.37 -12.77
C LEU A 10 4.06 -5.01 -13.49
N PRO A 11 4.02 -4.98 -14.83
CA PRO A 11 2.99 -5.71 -15.57
C PRO A 11 3.02 -7.22 -15.25
N ASN A 12 1.84 -7.85 -15.26
CA ASN A 12 1.66 -9.30 -15.09
C ASN A 12 2.11 -9.89 -13.73
N VAL A 13 2.17 -9.08 -12.67
CA VAL A 13 2.46 -9.56 -11.31
C VAL A 13 1.20 -9.99 -10.52
N GLY A 14 -0.01 -9.86 -11.12
CA GLY A 14 -1.29 -10.16 -10.46
C GLY A 14 -1.95 -8.96 -9.79
N LYS A 15 -1.44 -7.73 -10.03
CA LYS A 15 -1.97 -6.50 -9.45
C LYS A 15 -3.46 -6.29 -9.70
N SER A 16 -3.92 -6.40 -10.96
CA SER A 16 -5.33 -6.21 -11.33
C SER A 16 -6.23 -7.32 -10.78
N THR A 17 -5.73 -8.56 -10.72
CA THR A 17 -6.46 -9.67 -10.08
C THR A 17 -6.71 -9.34 -8.61
N LEU A 18 -5.67 -8.95 -7.88
CA LEU A 18 -5.77 -8.60 -6.47
C LEU A 18 -6.67 -7.38 -6.25
N PHE A 19 -6.59 -6.36 -7.09
CA PHE A 19 -7.46 -5.19 -7.02
C PHE A 19 -8.93 -5.55 -7.27
N ASN A 20 -9.22 -6.46 -8.20
CA ASN A 20 -10.57 -6.94 -8.46
C ASN A 20 -11.12 -7.75 -7.27
N CYS A 21 -10.30 -8.62 -6.65
CA CYS A 21 -10.71 -9.35 -5.44
C CYS A 21 -11.04 -8.38 -4.29
N LEU A 22 -10.23 -7.35 -4.09
CA LEU A 22 -10.50 -6.29 -3.11
C LEU A 22 -11.79 -5.53 -3.42
N SER A 23 -12.05 -5.23 -4.68
CA SER A 23 -13.27 -4.52 -5.12
C SER A 23 -14.51 -5.40 -5.03
N ASN A 24 -14.40 -6.71 -5.31
CA ASN A 24 -15.50 -7.68 -5.22
C ASN A 24 -15.84 -8.01 -3.75
N ALA A 25 -14.89 -7.99 -2.84
CA ALA A 25 -15.15 -8.10 -1.40
C ALA A 25 -16.14 -7.02 -0.90
N LYS A 26 -16.24 -5.91 -1.60
CA LYS A 26 -17.24 -4.86 -1.40
C LYS A 26 -18.66 -5.30 -1.77
N ALA A 27 -18.84 -6.00 -2.89
CA ALA A 27 -20.16 -6.42 -3.36
C ALA A 27 -20.83 -7.40 -2.39
N GLN A 28 -20.04 -8.16 -1.65
CA GLN A 28 -20.49 -9.15 -0.69
C GLN A 28 -20.78 -8.60 0.72
N ALA A 29 -20.16 -7.45 1.07
CA ALA A 29 -20.46 -6.71 2.29
C ALA A 29 -21.61 -5.71 2.10
N ALA A 30 -22.19 -5.63 0.91
CA ALA A 30 -23.01 -4.52 0.50
C ALA A 30 -24.51 -4.74 0.69
N ASN A 31 -25.02 -4.09 1.70
CA ASN A 31 -26.27 -3.33 1.61
C ASN A 31 -26.00 -1.83 1.94
N PHE A 32 -24.86 -1.28 1.53
CA PHE A 32 -24.52 0.12 1.83
C PHE A 32 -24.69 1.00 0.58
N PRO A 33 -25.69 1.96 0.60
CA PRO A 33 -26.07 2.77 -0.55
C PRO A 33 -25.13 3.90 -0.75
N PHE A 34 -24.13 4.23 -1.02
CA PHE A 34 -23.26 5.39 -1.29
C PHE A 34 -21.79 5.03 -1.55
N CYS A 35 -21.54 4.28 -2.61
CA CYS A 35 -20.17 4.15 -3.09
C CYS A 35 -20.10 4.55 -4.56
N THR A 36 -19.57 5.73 -4.82
CA THR A 36 -19.20 6.17 -6.16
C THR A 36 -18.02 5.33 -6.64
N ILE A 37 -18.15 4.65 -7.77
CA ILE A 37 -17.05 3.92 -8.40
C ILE A 37 -16.37 4.92 -9.34
N GLU A 38 -15.28 5.51 -8.89
CA GLU A 38 -14.35 6.16 -9.82
C GLU A 38 -13.51 5.07 -10.49
N PRO A 39 -13.20 5.16 -11.78
CA PRO A 39 -12.29 4.23 -12.44
C PRO A 39 -10.97 4.17 -11.66
N ASN A 40 -10.55 2.96 -11.28
CA ASN A 40 -9.31 2.69 -10.55
C ASN A 40 -9.28 3.07 -9.05
N VAL A 41 -10.42 3.40 -8.41
CA VAL A 41 -10.50 3.61 -6.97
C VAL A 41 -11.49 2.63 -6.36
N GLY A 42 -11.01 1.74 -5.50
CA GLY A 42 -11.83 0.82 -4.71
C GLY A 42 -12.00 1.36 -3.29
N VAL A 43 -13.25 1.57 -2.85
CA VAL A 43 -13.56 1.84 -1.44
C VAL A 43 -13.84 0.51 -0.77
N ILE A 44 -13.05 0.09 0.19
CA ILE A 44 -13.06 -1.25 0.74
C ILE A 44 -13.43 -1.21 2.21
N THR A 45 -14.38 -2.05 2.60
CA THR A 45 -14.81 -2.22 3.99
C THR A 45 -13.72 -2.94 4.79
N VAL A 46 -13.40 -2.42 5.95
CA VAL A 46 -12.48 -3.06 6.91
C VAL A 46 -13.28 -4.02 7.79
N PRO A 47 -13.04 -5.34 7.72
CA PRO A 47 -13.75 -6.29 8.56
C PRO A 47 -13.32 -6.14 10.02
N ASP A 48 -14.31 -6.01 10.94
CA ASP A 48 -14.04 -5.91 12.38
C ASP A 48 -15.09 -6.70 13.19
N GLN A 49 -14.64 -7.78 13.80
CA GLN A 49 -15.46 -8.65 14.63
C GLN A 49 -16.09 -7.94 15.84
N ARG A 50 -15.45 -6.87 16.33
CA ARG A 50 -15.97 -6.09 17.46
C ARG A 50 -17.25 -5.35 17.08
N LEU A 51 -17.31 -4.82 15.84
CA LEU A 51 -18.51 -4.16 15.32
C LEU A 51 -19.68 -5.16 15.17
N VAL A 52 -19.39 -6.38 14.72
CA VAL A 52 -20.40 -7.46 14.61
C VAL A 52 -20.98 -7.79 15.98
N LYS A 53 -20.13 -7.99 16.99
CA LYS A 53 -20.56 -8.29 18.37
C LYS A 53 -21.37 -7.15 18.99
N LEU A 54 -21.00 -5.90 18.73
CA LEU A 54 -21.77 -4.75 19.20
C LEU A 54 -23.17 -4.69 18.55
N ALA A 55 -23.25 -5.00 17.26
CA ALA A 55 -24.51 -5.07 16.55
C ALA A 55 -25.42 -6.20 17.05
N GLU A 56 -24.85 -7.34 17.47
CA GLU A 56 -25.61 -8.44 18.10
C GLU A 56 -26.19 -8.04 19.47
N ILE A 57 -25.48 -7.18 20.23
CA ILE A 57 -25.93 -6.72 21.55
C ILE A 57 -27.06 -5.68 21.44
N ASP A 58 -26.88 -4.66 20.60
CA ASP A 58 -27.77 -3.50 20.54
C ASP A 58 -28.86 -3.64 19.48
N ASN A 59 -28.78 -4.65 18.59
CA ASN A 59 -29.70 -4.91 17.49
C ASN A 59 -30.09 -3.63 16.71
N PRO A 60 -29.11 -2.87 16.18
CA PRO A 60 -29.33 -1.59 15.53
C PRO A 60 -30.04 -1.72 14.19
N LYS A 61 -30.70 -0.66 13.74
CA LYS A 61 -31.29 -0.61 12.39
C LYS A 61 -30.25 -0.64 11.28
N ARG A 62 -29.01 -0.15 11.56
CA ARG A 62 -27.93 -0.07 10.60
C ARG A 62 -26.59 -0.41 11.25
N VAL A 63 -25.73 -1.10 10.50
CA VAL A 63 -24.33 -1.36 10.87
C VAL A 63 -23.42 -0.68 9.85
N ILE A 64 -22.55 0.21 10.29
CA ILE A 64 -21.69 1.02 9.41
C ILE A 64 -20.23 0.75 9.75
N PRO A 65 -19.54 -0.07 8.95
CA PRO A 65 -18.11 -0.34 9.11
C PRO A 65 -17.26 0.84 8.65
N THR A 66 -15.98 0.84 9.03
CA THR A 66 -14.99 1.76 8.45
C THR A 66 -14.54 1.29 7.08
N THR A 67 -13.98 2.20 6.28
CA THR A 67 -13.51 1.93 4.94
C THR A 67 -12.12 2.51 4.71
N ILE A 68 -11.36 1.90 3.80
CA ILE A 68 -10.15 2.44 3.21
C ILE A 68 -10.32 2.56 1.70
N GLU A 69 -9.59 3.46 1.09
CA GLU A 69 -9.54 3.58 -0.37
C GLU A 69 -8.26 2.93 -0.89
N ILE A 70 -8.41 2.08 -1.90
CA ILE A 70 -7.27 1.52 -2.64
C ILE A 70 -7.34 2.00 -4.08
N VAL A 71 -6.25 2.61 -4.54
CA VAL A 71 -6.14 3.17 -5.89
C VAL A 71 -5.29 2.24 -6.74
N ASP A 72 -5.86 1.70 -7.82
CA ASP A 72 -5.08 0.95 -8.81
C ASP A 72 -4.25 1.93 -9.65
N ILE A 73 -2.96 1.93 -9.40
CA ILE A 73 -2.03 2.77 -10.15
C ILE A 73 -1.46 1.92 -11.28
N ALA A 74 -1.70 2.35 -12.52
CA ALA A 74 -1.26 1.66 -13.73
C ALA A 74 0.23 1.31 -13.64
N GLY A 75 0.59 0.09 -14.10
CA GLY A 75 1.94 -0.46 -13.91
C GLY A 75 3.07 0.45 -14.38
N LEU A 76 4.10 0.55 -13.58
CA LEU A 76 5.34 1.25 -13.91
C LEU A 76 6.13 0.42 -14.91
N VAL A 77 6.67 1.09 -15.92
CA VAL A 77 7.73 0.57 -16.78
C VAL A 77 9.03 1.28 -16.48
N LYS A 78 10.14 0.59 -16.67
CA LYS A 78 11.49 1.13 -16.52
C LYS A 78 11.65 2.43 -17.32
N GLY A 79 12.20 3.48 -16.70
CA GLY A 79 12.40 4.78 -17.34
C GLY A 79 11.26 5.78 -17.11
N ALA A 80 10.31 5.47 -16.22
CA ALA A 80 9.18 6.36 -15.95
C ALA A 80 9.58 7.71 -15.33
N SER A 81 10.68 7.76 -14.59
CA SER A 81 11.22 8.99 -14.00
C SER A 81 11.82 9.94 -15.04
N LYS A 82 12.29 9.40 -16.19
CA LYS A 82 12.86 10.17 -17.32
C LYS A 82 11.86 10.44 -18.44
N GLY A 83 10.66 9.82 -18.37
CA GLY A 83 9.69 9.80 -19.44
C GLY A 83 8.73 10.98 -19.43
N GLU A 84 8.38 11.44 -20.63
CA GLU A 84 7.24 12.29 -20.86
C GLU A 84 5.95 11.45 -20.82
N GLY A 85 4.88 11.97 -20.22
CA GLY A 85 3.55 11.37 -20.31
C GLY A 85 3.17 10.38 -19.20
N LEU A 86 3.05 9.08 -19.50
CA LEU A 86 2.47 8.08 -18.60
C LEU A 86 3.25 7.88 -17.29
N GLY A 87 4.60 7.95 -17.33
CA GLY A 87 5.42 7.83 -16.13
C GLY A 87 5.20 8.95 -15.12
N ASN A 88 5.08 10.20 -15.58
CA ASN A 88 4.79 11.33 -14.71
C ASN A 88 3.39 11.23 -14.08
N LYS A 89 2.39 10.73 -14.81
CA LYS A 89 1.04 10.48 -14.26
C LYS A 89 1.07 9.41 -13.18
N PHE A 90 1.82 8.32 -13.41
CA PHE A 90 2.04 7.27 -12.42
C PHE A 90 2.62 7.83 -11.11
N LEU A 91 3.72 8.58 -11.20
CA LEU A 91 4.38 9.18 -10.03
C LEU A 91 3.49 10.20 -9.31
N ALA A 92 2.69 10.97 -10.06
CA ALA A 92 1.70 11.89 -9.49
C ALA A 92 0.60 11.14 -8.74
N ASN A 93 0.12 10.02 -9.26
CA ASN A 93 -0.89 9.21 -8.58
C ASN A 93 -0.34 8.63 -7.27
N ILE A 94 0.90 8.11 -7.25
CA ILE A 94 1.54 7.67 -6.00
C ILE A 94 1.68 8.84 -5.02
N ARG A 95 2.04 10.03 -5.48
CA ARG A 95 2.19 11.21 -4.63
C ARG A 95 0.93 11.54 -3.84
N ASN A 96 -0.24 11.31 -4.42
CA ASN A 96 -1.53 11.57 -3.80
C ASN A 96 -1.98 10.49 -2.80
N THR A 97 -1.33 9.33 -2.76
CA THR A 97 -1.65 8.27 -1.80
C THR A 97 -0.88 8.44 -0.49
N HIS A 98 -1.36 7.82 0.59
CA HIS A 98 -0.76 7.89 1.92
C HIS A 98 0.18 6.72 2.22
N ALA A 99 -0.02 5.58 1.55
CA ALA A 99 0.82 4.39 1.65
C ALA A 99 0.88 3.66 0.30
N ILE A 100 1.84 2.76 0.15
CA ILE A 100 2.07 1.98 -1.06
C ILE A 100 1.88 0.49 -0.76
N ILE A 101 1.08 -0.19 -1.58
CA ILE A 101 0.98 -1.65 -1.64
C ILE A 101 1.75 -2.09 -2.88
N HIS A 102 2.93 -2.66 -2.70
CA HIS A 102 3.81 -3.05 -3.79
C HIS A 102 3.68 -4.55 -4.07
N VAL A 103 3.02 -4.91 -5.18
CA VAL A 103 2.80 -6.31 -5.57
C VAL A 103 4.00 -6.84 -6.35
N LEU A 104 4.53 -7.96 -5.88
CA LEU A 104 5.68 -8.66 -6.46
C LEU A 104 5.25 -10.06 -6.94
N ARG A 105 5.72 -10.46 -8.10
CA ARG A 105 5.48 -11.81 -8.65
C ARG A 105 6.44 -12.81 -8.02
N CYS A 106 5.91 -13.72 -7.23
CA CYS A 106 6.63 -14.78 -6.55
C CYS A 106 6.11 -16.18 -6.93
N PHE A 107 5.71 -16.36 -8.20
CA PHE A 107 5.21 -17.63 -8.74
C PHE A 107 5.69 -17.86 -10.17
N ASP A 108 5.89 -19.12 -10.53
CA ASP A 108 6.20 -19.55 -11.88
C ASP A 108 4.91 -19.89 -12.64
N ASN A 109 4.76 -19.31 -13.85
CA ASN A 109 3.67 -19.68 -14.76
C ASN A 109 4.14 -19.40 -16.21
N GLY A 110 4.37 -20.46 -16.97
CA GLY A 110 4.86 -20.36 -18.35
C GLY A 110 3.88 -19.68 -19.34
N ASN A 111 2.60 -19.60 -18.97
CA ASN A 111 1.57 -18.94 -19.79
C ASN A 111 1.50 -17.44 -19.57
N ILE A 112 2.15 -16.91 -18.53
CA ILE A 112 2.17 -15.49 -18.18
C ILE A 112 3.55 -14.93 -18.43
N THR A 113 3.70 -14.14 -19.48
CA THR A 113 4.99 -13.52 -19.85
C THR A 113 5.45 -12.55 -18.75
N HIS A 114 6.74 -12.62 -18.40
CA HIS A 114 7.40 -11.61 -17.57
C HIS A 114 8.06 -10.54 -18.44
N VAL A 115 8.03 -9.27 -18.00
CA VAL A 115 8.56 -8.13 -18.79
C VAL A 115 10.06 -8.30 -19.08
N ASP A 116 10.83 -8.81 -18.10
CA ASP A 116 12.27 -9.04 -18.22
C ASP A 116 12.63 -10.50 -18.53
N GLY A 117 11.68 -11.34 -18.94
CA GLY A 117 11.89 -12.72 -19.39
C GLY A 117 12.19 -13.73 -18.28
N SER A 118 12.42 -13.30 -17.04
CA SER A 118 12.66 -14.18 -15.88
C SER A 118 12.00 -13.62 -14.63
N ILE A 119 11.64 -14.50 -13.69
CA ILE A 119 11.03 -14.09 -12.42
C ILE A 119 12.14 -13.83 -11.40
N ASP A 120 12.20 -12.60 -10.93
CA ASP A 120 13.10 -12.15 -9.87
C ASP A 120 12.43 -11.00 -9.10
N PRO A 121 11.71 -11.31 -8.02
CA PRO A 121 10.97 -10.29 -7.28
C PRO A 121 11.87 -9.24 -6.60
N VAL A 122 13.13 -9.55 -6.30
CA VAL A 122 14.07 -8.60 -5.71
C VAL A 122 14.53 -7.58 -6.77
N ARG A 123 14.86 -8.04 -7.97
CA ARG A 123 15.15 -7.16 -9.11
C ARG A 123 13.94 -6.28 -9.43
N ASP A 124 12.74 -6.88 -9.49
CA ASP A 124 11.50 -6.19 -9.85
C ASP A 124 11.13 -5.11 -8.83
N LYS A 125 11.34 -5.39 -7.53
CA LYS A 125 11.28 -4.40 -6.46
C LYS A 125 12.24 -3.26 -6.71
N GLY A 126 13.50 -3.57 -6.99
CA GLY A 126 14.57 -2.59 -7.23
C GLY A 126 14.29 -1.66 -8.41
N ILE A 127 13.62 -2.15 -9.47
CA ILE A 127 13.21 -1.32 -10.61
C ILE A 127 12.25 -0.22 -10.16
N ILE A 128 11.20 -0.55 -9.41
CA ILE A 128 10.22 0.43 -8.93
C ILE A 128 10.87 1.38 -7.91
N ASP A 129 11.61 0.84 -6.96
CA ASP A 129 12.30 1.66 -5.93
C ASP A 129 13.22 2.69 -6.58
N THR A 130 13.99 2.30 -7.60
CA THR A 130 14.89 3.21 -8.32
C THR A 130 14.13 4.34 -8.99
N GLU A 131 13.00 4.06 -9.63
CA GLU A 131 12.21 5.11 -10.29
C GLU A 131 11.63 6.11 -9.28
N LEU A 132 11.16 5.62 -8.11
CA LEU A 132 10.66 6.47 -7.04
C LEU A 132 11.79 7.31 -6.41
N GLN A 133 12.95 6.71 -6.16
CA GLN A 133 14.14 7.36 -5.60
C GLN A 133 14.66 8.46 -6.52
N LEU A 134 14.76 8.22 -7.83
CA LEU A 134 15.18 9.22 -8.81
C LEU A 134 14.23 10.43 -8.83
N LYS A 135 12.91 10.19 -8.71
CA LYS A 135 11.94 11.29 -8.65
C LYS A 135 12.01 12.08 -7.34
N ASP A 136 12.27 11.42 -6.24
CA ASP A 136 12.50 12.08 -4.96
C ASP A 136 13.80 12.89 -4.97
N LEU A 137 14.85 12.35 -5.59
CA LEU A 137 16.14 13.05 -5.75
C LEU A 137 15.96 14.38 -6.51
N GLU A 138 15.22 14.35 -7.64
CA GLU A 138 14.86 15.56 -8.40
C GLU A 138 14.09 16.57 -7.53
N THR A 139 13.13 16.08 -6.73
CA THR A 139 12.34 16.92 -5.83
C THR A 139 13.21 17.59 -4.76
N ILE A 140 14.15 16.83 -4.18
CA ILE A 140 15.07 17.31 -3.15
C ILE A 140 16.06 18.33 -3.74
N GLU A 141 16.64 18.07 -4.91
CA GLU A 141 17.58 18.98 -5.57
C GLU A 141 16.93 20.32 -5.91
N ASN A 142 15.71 20.29 -6.44
CA ASN A 142 14.94 21.49 -6.71
C ASN A 142 14.63 22.30 -5.44
N ARG A 143 14.35 21.63 -4.31
CA ARG A 143 14.11 22.27 -3.03
C ARG A 143 15.39 22.82 -2.44
N LEU A 144 16.50 22.08 -2.48
CA LEU A 144 17.82 22.51 -2.00
C LEU A 144 18.24 23.81 -2.66
N ALA A 145 18.16 23.93 -3.99
CA ALA A 145 18.54 25.13 -4.71
C ALA A 145 17.79 26.40 -4.25
N LYS A 146 16.53 26.25 -3.84
CA LYS A 146 15.70 27.35 -3.30
C LYS A 146 16.06 27.65 -1.84
N THR A 147 16.13 26.60 -1.00
CA THR A 147 16.30 26.74 0.45
C THR A 147 17.70 27.22 0.81
N GLN A 148 18.75 26.83 0.06
CA GLN A 148 20.12 27.34 0.25
C GLN A 148 20.21 28.85 0.07
N LYS A 149 19.51 29.42 -0.91
CA LYS A 149 19.45 30.88 -1.09
C LYS A 149 18.82 31.57 0.11
N GLN A 150 17.75 31.02 0.67
CA GLN A 150 17.10 31.57 1.87
C GLN A 150 18.00 31.44 3.11
N ALA A 151 18.66 30.30 3.28
CA ALA A 151 19.56 30.06 4.41
C ALA A 151 20.77 31.01 4.46
N THR A 152 21.26 31.44 3.27
CA THR A 152 22.39 32.36 3.14
C THR A 152 22.02 33.84 3.28
N SER A 153 20.84 34.24 2.77
CA SER A 153 20.47 35.66 2.68
C SER A 153 19.77 36.23 3.92
N GLY A 154 19.23 35.41 4.83
CA GLY A 154 18.35 35.92 5.89
C GLY A 154 18.64 35.46 7.31
N GLY A 155 19.63 34.62 7.56
CA GLY A 155 19.88 34.09 8.91
C GLY A 155 18.79 33.18 9.47
N ASP A 156 17.85 32.71 8.63
CA ASP A 156 16.72 31.85 9.01
C ASP A 156 17.22 30.48 9.48
N LYS A 157 17.03 30.22 10.78
CA LYS A 157 17.44 28.96 11.43
C LYS A 157 16.69 27.75 10.84
N ASN A 158 15.41 27.91 10.52
CA ASN A 158 14.60 26.83 9.94
C ASN A 158 15.07 26.50 8.53
N ALA A 159 15.42 27.50 7.71
CA ALA A 159 15.99 27.28 6.39
C ALA A 159 17.34 26.54 6.44
N ARG A 160 18.21 26.89 7.40
CA ARG A 160 19.48 26.15 7.60
C ARG A 160 19.24 24.72 8.01
N ARG A 161 18.34 24.49 8.98
CA ARG A 161 17.99 23.15 9.41
C ARG A 161 17.38 22.32 8.28
N ALA A 162 16.47 22.92 7.49
CA ALA A 162 15.88 22.27 6.32
C ALA A 162 16.95 21.85 5.28
N VAL A 163 17.98 22.66 5.04
CA VAL A 163 19.12 22.28 4.16
C VAL A 163 19.84 21.03 4.69
N GLU A 164 20.12 20.96 5.98
CA GLU A 164 20.77 19.78 6.59
C GLU A 164 19.92 18.51 6.40
N LEU A 165 18.60 18.60 6.63
CA LEU A 165 17.66 17.48 6.46
C LEU A 165 17.55 17.03 4.99
N LEU A 166 17.50 17.99 4.06
CA LEU A 166 17.49 17.71 2.62
C LEU A 166 18.77 16.99 2.17
N LEU A 167 19.92 17.37 2.72
CA LEU A 167 21.19 16.69 2.44
C LEU A 167 21.24 15.27 3.01
N GLN A 168 20.62 15.01 4.17
CA GLN A 168 20.49 13.65 4.71
C GLN A 168 19.61 12.77 3.81
N TYR A 169 18.46 13.26 3.36
CA TYR A 169 17.61 12.55 2.40
C TYR A 169 18.35 12.29 1.09
N LYS A 170 19.06 13.31 0.55
CA LYS A 170 19.83 13.17 -0.67
C LYS A 170 20.87 12.06 -0.55
N ALA A 171 21.66 12.07 0.53
CA ALA A 171 22.70 11.06 0.77
C ALA A 171 22.11 9.63 0.88
N ALA A 172 20.95 9.45 1.53
CA ALA A 172 20.28 8.16 1.61
C ALA A 172 19.84 7.67 0.22
N LEU A 173 19.20 8.52 -0.57
CA LEU A 173 18.73 8.20 -1.91
C LEU A 173 19.87 7.89 -2.89
N GLU A 174 20.98 8.62 -2.83
CA GLU A 174 22.19 8.38 -3.64
C GLU A 174 22.87 7.04 -3.31
N GLN A 175 22.65 6.52 -2.11
CA GLN A 175 23.10 5.18 -1.69
C GLN A 175 22.07 4.08 -2.05
N GLY A 176 20.97 4.41 -2.72
CA GLY A 176 19.90 3.47 -3.06
C GLY A 176 18.96 3.14 -1.90
N ASN A 177 19.02 3.91 -0.80
CA ASN A 177 18.10 3.76 0.32
C ASN A 177 16.86 4.64 0.13
N SER A 178 15.70 4.17 0.60
CA SER A 178 14.46 4.95 0.57
C SER A 178 14.48 6.06 1.62
N ALA A 179 13.80 7.18 1.38
CA ALA A 179 13.71 8.30 2.32
C ALA A 179 13.17 7.90 3.70
N ARG A 180 12.26 6.90 3.77
CA ARG A 180 11.72 6.36 5.04
C ARG A 180 12.77 5.74 5.97
N THR A 181 13.96 5.42 5.47
CA THR A 181 15.06 4.91 6.32
C THR A 181 15.77 6.02 7.11
N VAL A 182 15.61 7.27 6.70
CA VAL A 182 16.17 8.42 7.40
C VAL A 182 15.38 8.69 8.67
N GLU A 183 16.07 8.67 9.81
CA GLU A 183 15.45 8.97 11.10
C GLU A 183 15.47 10.45 11.38
N LEU A 184 14.29 11.04 11.54
CA LEU A 184 14.13 12.47 11.85
C LEU A 184 13.28 12.62 13.09
N GLU A 185 13.62 13.61 13.90
CA GLU A 185 12.80 14.08 15.02
C GLU A 185 11.46 14.64 14.52
N LYS A 186 10.42 14.59 15.36
CA LYS A 186 9.05 15.02 15.00
C LYS A 186 9.00 16.47 14.49
N GLU A 187 9.81 17.35 15.08
CA GLU A 187 9.88 18.78 14.67
C GLU A 187 10.59 18.93 13.32
N ASP A 188 11.66 18.19 13.08
CA ASP A 188 12.39 18.18 11.82
C ASP A 188 11.52 17.68 10.65
N ARG A 189 10.71 16.64 10.89
CA ARG A 189 9.74 16.15 9.88
C ARG A 189 8.80 17.22 9.40
N LYS A 190 8.35 18.13 10.27
CA LYS A 190 7.47 19.25 9.89
C LYS A 190 8.11 20.21 8.89
N LEU A 191 9.43 20.42 8.98
CA LEU A 191 10.15 21.32 8.09
C LEU A 191 10.27 20.83 6.64
N VAL A 192 10.11 19.53 6.42
CA VAL A 192 10.27 18.87 5.12
C VAL A 192 9.03 18.09 4.67
N ALA A 193 7.96 18.11 5.46
CA ALA A 193 6.73 17.35 5.18
C ALA A 193 6.06 17.75 3.86
N ASP A 194 6.21 19.01 3.45
CA ASP A 194 5.66 19.53 2.21
C ASP A 194 6.33 18.97 0.94
N LEU A 195 7.47 18.29 1.06
CA LEU A 195 8.13 17.58 -0.04
C LEU A 195 7.29 16.42 -0.54
N ASN A 196 6.52 15.80 0.34
CA ASN A 196 5.67 14.64 0.04
C ASN A 196 6.42 13.58 -0.77
N LEU A 197 7.59 13.16 -0.25
CA LEU A 197 8.48 12.21 -0.93
C LEU A 197 7.79 10.87 -1.13
N LEU A 198 8.00 10.28 -2.29
CA LEU A 198 7.38 9.01 -2.68
C LEU A 198 7.93 7.85 -1.85
N THR A 199 9.24 7.86 -1.61
CA THR A 199 9.95 6.81 -0.86
C THR A 199 9.92 7.01 0.65
N ASP A 200 9.36 8.12 1.17
CA ASP A 200 9.09 8.32 2.60
C ASP A 200 7.75 7.70 3.03
N LYS A 201 6.89 7.35 2.07
CA LYS A 201 5.61 6.70 2.35
C LYS A 201 5.80 5.30 2.94
N PRO A 202 4.93 4.89 3.90
CA PRO A 202 4.87 3.50 4.35
C PRO A 202 4.63 2.55 3.19
N VAL A 203 5.28 1.38 3.19
CA VAL A 203 5.14 0.37 2.14
C VAL A 203 4.82 -1.00 2.72
N LEU A 204 3.89 -1.70 2.06
CA LEU A 204 3.58 -3.11 2.26
C LEU A 204 3.96 -3.86 0.97
N TYR A 205 4.91 -4.77 1.06
CA TYR A 205 5.23 -5.68 -0.04
C TYR A 205 4.27 -6.86 -0.04
N VAL A 206 3.58 -7.08 -1.14
CA VAL A 206 2.68 -8.20 -1.34
C VAL A 206 3.31 -9.19 -2.30
N CYS A 207 3.81 -10.30 -1.76
CA CYS A 207 4.34 -11.41 -2.53
C CYS A 207 3.17 -12.25 -3.08
N ASN A 208 2.86 -12.08 -4.37
CA ASN A 208 1.86 -12.91 -5.04
C ASN A 208 2.48 -14.24 -5.42
N VAL A 209 1.97 -15.32 -4.82
CA VAL A 209 2.46 -16.69 -4.96
C VAL A 209 1.43 -17.58 -5.66
N ASP A 210 1.81 -18.83 -5.98
CA ASP A 210 0.88 -19.89 -6.33
C ASP A 210 0.12 -20.41 -5.08
N GLU A 211 -0.95 -21.17 -5.29
CA GLU A 211 -1.79 -21.72 -4.23
C GLU A 211 -1.00 -22.53 -3.20
N LYS A 212 -0.07 -23.38 -3.66
CA LYS A 212 0.72 -24.26 -2.79
C LYS A 212 1.62 -23.48 -1.82
N SER A 213 2.01 -22.29 -2.21
CA SER A 213 2.88 -21.40 -1.44
C SER A 213 2.10 -20.40 -0.58
N ALA A 214 0.76 -20.42 -0.61
CA ALA A 214 -0.08 -19.43 0.08
C ALA A 214 0.11 -19.41 1.61
N VAL A 215 0.38 -20.57 2.21
CA VAL A 215 0.57 -20.73 3.67
C VAL A 215 2.03 -20.49 4.08
N THR A 216 2.97 -21.13 3.40
CA THR A 216 4.38 -21.19 3.85
C THR A 216 5.30 -20.24 3.09
N GLY A 217 4.85 -19.67 1.97
CA GLY A 217 5.72 -18.96 1.03
C GLY A 217 6.60 -19.93 0.23
N ASN A 218 7.60 -19.38 -0.44
CA ASN A 218 8.55 -20.11 -1.29
C ASN A 218 9.91 -19.41 -1.33
N ALA A 219 10.84 -19.90 -2.14
CA ALA A 219 12.19 -19.32 -2.26
C ALA A 219 12.16 -17.83 -2.67
N TYR A 220 11.20 -17.42 -3.50
CA TYR A 220 11.03 -16.02 -3.90
C TYR A 220 10.62 -15.14 -2.73
N THR A 221 9.69 -15.61 -1.87
CA THR A 221 9.24 -14.85 -0.70
C THR A 221 10.36 -14.72 0.34
N GLU A 222 11.19 -15.74 0.53
CA GLU A 222 12.36 -15.67 1.41
C GLU A 222 13.42 -14.68 0.86
N ALA A 223 13.64 -14.65 -0.46
CA ALA A 223 14.52 -13.66 -1.07
C ALA A 223 14.03 -12.22 -0.87
N VAL A 224 12.72 -11.97 -1.03
CA VAL A 224 12.12 -10.66 -0.75
C VAL A 224 12.27 -10.30 0.72
N LYS A 225 11.96 -11.21 1.64
CA LYS A 225 12.10 -11.02 3.08
C LYS A 225 13.52 -10.63 3.48
N ALA A 226 14.52 -11.31 2.91
CA ALA A 226 15.93 -10.96 3.12
C ALA A 226 16.26 -9.57 2.57
N ALA A 227 15.77 -9.24 1.38
CA ALA A 227 16.04 -7.94 0.73
C ALA A 227 15.45 -6.75 1.48
N ILE A 228 14.33 -6.92 2.18
CA ILE A 228 13.65 -5.84 2.93
C ILE A 228 14.02 -5.79 4.42
N ALA A 229 14.88 -6.68 4.91
CA ALA A 229 15.22 -6.80 6.33
C ALA A 229 15.78 -5.50 6.95
N GLY A 230 16.42 -4.65 6.14
CA GLY A 230 16.92 -3.33 6.54
C GLY A 230 15.94 -2.16 6.32
N GLU A 231 14.74 -2.44 5.79
CA GLU A 231 13.74 -1.43 5.50
C GLU A 231 12.67 -1.38 6.60
N LYS A 232 12.09 -0.20 6.84
CA LYS A 232 10.88 -0.04 7.67
C LYS A 232 9.65 -0.42 6.83
N ALA A 233 9.51 -1.71 6.49
CA ALA A 233 8.47 -2.23 5.60
C ALA A 233 7.89 -3.54 6.12
N GLU A 234 6.62 -3.79 5.84
CA GLU A 234 5.96 -5.06 6.11
C GLU A 234 5.84 -5.91 4.82
N MET A 235 5.71 -7.22 4.97
CA MET A 235 5.51 -8.16 3.87
C MET A 235 4.30 -9.04 4.13
N LEU A 236 3.54 -9.33 3.09
CA LEU A 236 2.40 -10.24 3.10
C LEU A 236 2.51 -11.23 1.92
N VAL A 237 2.21 -12.49 2.18
CA VAL A 237 2.11 -13.54 1.14
C VAL A 237 0.64 -13.75 0.79
N VAL A 238 0.30 -13.67 -0.49
CA VAL A 238 -1.08 -13.82 -1.01
C VAL A 238 -1.04 -14.61 -2.31
N ALA A 239 -1.96 -15.55 -2.50
CA ALA A 239 -2.18 -16.21 -3.78
C ALA A 239 -3.36 -15.55 -4.50
N ALA A 240 -3.09 -14.56 -5.36
CA ALA A 240 -4.13 -13.74 -5.97
C ALA A 240 -5.11 -14.54 -6.86
N ALA A 241 -4.67 -15.63 -7.47
CA ALA A 241 -5.55 -16.54 -8.23
C ALA A 241 -6.54 -17.23 -7.29
N THR A 242 -6.06 -17.80 -6.19
CA THR A 242 -6.89 -18.43 -5.14
C THR A 242 -7.89 -17.44 -4.52
N GLU A 243 -7.46 -16.18 -4.32
CA GLU A 243 -8.37 -15.13 -3.84
C GLU A 243 -9.49 -14.83 -4.85
N ALA A 244 -9.21 -14.94 -6.15
CA ALA A 244 -10.24 -14.79 -7.18
C ALA A 244 -11.25 -15.95 -7.11
N ASP A 245 -10.78 -17.19 -6.93
CA ASP A 245 -11.63 -18.36 -6.78
C ASP A 245 -12.51 -18.24 -5.51
N ILE A 246 -11.95 -17.81 -4.38
CA ILE A 246 -12.72 -17.54 -3.14
C ILE A 246 -13.77 -16.44 -3.35
N ALA A 247 -13.47 -15.42 -4.14
CA ALA A 247 -14.39 -14.33 -4.41
C ALA A 247 -15.60 -14.76 -5.28
N GLU A 248 -15.50 -15.84 -6.04
CA GLU A 248 -16.59 -16.41 -6.84
C GLU A 248 -17.55 -17.29 -6.02
N LEU A 249 -17.13 -17.75 -4.83
CA LEU A 249 -17.99 -18.56 -3.95
C LEU A 249 -19.14 -17.72 -3.39
N GLU A 250 -20.36 -18.27 -3.44
CA GLU A 250 -21.57 -17.52 -3.07
C GLU A 250 -21.80 -17.47 -1.56
N SER A 251 -21.63 -18.61 -0.86
CA SER A 251 -21.91 -18.70 0.57
C SER A 251 -20.67 -18.46 1.46
N TYR A 252 -20.93 -18.03 2.68
CA TYR A 252 -19.88 -17.89 3.70
C TYR A 252 -19.28 -19.25 4.07
N GLU A 253 -20.15 -20.27 4.17
CA GLU A 253 -19.78 -21.64 4.52
C GLU A 253 -18.83 -22.25 3.49
N GLU A 254 -19.13 -22.09 2.19
CA GLU A 254 -18.26 -22.56 1.11
C GLU A 254 -16.87 -21.91 1.18
N ARG A 255 -16.82 -20.62 1.46
CA ARG A 255 -15.54 -19.90 1.63
C ARG A 255 -14.75 -20.41 2.83
N GLN A 256 -15.40 -20.66 3.95
CA GLN A 256 -14.73 -21.21 5.13
C GLN A 256 -14.18 -22.61 4.86
N MET A 257 -14.97 -23.48 4.25
CA MET A 257 -14.52 -24.83 3.86
C MET A 257 -13.32 -24.75 2.91
N PHE A 258 -13.37 -23.87 1.92
CA PHE A 258 -12.27 -23.69 0.97
C PHE A 258 -10.99 -23.19 1.66
N LEU A 259 -11.10 -22.25 2.58
CA LEU A 259 -9.96 -21.75 3.37
C LEU A 259 -9.37 -22.85 4.28
N GLU A 260 -10.24 -23.65 4.94
CA GLU A 260 -9.82 -24.79 5.77
C GLU A 260 -9.08 -25.86 4.95
N ASP A 261 -9.57 -26.19 3.75
CA ASP A 261 -8.91 -27.15 2.83
C ASP A 261 -7.51 -26.65 2.41
N LEU A 262 -7.31 -25.33 2.29
CA LEU A 262 -6.04 -24.72 1.99
C LEU A 262 -5.14 -24.53 3.24
N GLY A 263 -5.66 -24.78 4.44
CA GLY A 263 -4.96 -24.53 5.70
C GLY A 263 -4.80 -23.04 6.03
N LEU A 264 -5.71 -22.19 5.55
CA LEU A 264 -5.75 -20.75 5.79
C LEU A 264 -6.83 -20.42 6.84
N GLU A 265 -6.48 -19.62 7.84
CA GLU A 265 -7.44 -19.14 8.86
C GLU A 265 -8.35 -18.03 8.31
N GLU A 266 -7.84 -17.20 7.40
CA GLU A 266 -8.57 -16.13 6.72
C GLU A 266 -7.99 -15.87 5.32
N SER A 267 -8.78 -15.25 4.46
CA SER A 267 -8.36 -14.93 3.10
C SER A 267 -7.18 -13.94 3.07
N GLY A 268 -6.34 -14.03 2.06
CA GLY A 268 -5.23 -13.10 1.84
C GLY A 268 -5.73 -11.67 1.62
N VAL A 269 -6.91 -11.50 1.00
CA VAL A 269 -7.59 -10.20 0.85
C VAL A 269 -7.94 -9.61 2.22
N ALA A 270 -8.51 -10.38 3.15
CA ALA A 270 -8.82 -9.89 4.49
C ALA A 270 -7.56 -9.49 5.26
N ARG A 271 -6.49 -10.29 5.16
CA ARG A 271 -5.17 -9.96 5.74
C ARG A 271 -4.58 -8.69 5.12
N LEU A 272 -4.72 -8.52 3.80
CA LEU A 272 -4.24 -7.33 3.10
C LEU A 272 -4.97 -6.06 3.56
N ILE A 273 -6.30 -6.11 3.71
CA ILE A 273 -7.09 -4.98 4.21
C ILE A 273 -6.64 -4.59 5.62
N LYS A 274 -6.49 -5.55 6.53
CA LYS A 274 -6.01 -5.31 7.89
C LYS A 274 -4.59 -4.73 7.92
N SER A 275 -3.69 -5.28 7.08
CA SER A 275 -2.31 -4.79 6.97
C SER A 275 -2.25 -3.37 6.41
N ALA A 276 -3.04 -3.05 5.39
CA ALA A 276 -3.14 -1.71 4.83
C ALA A 276 -3.69 -0.69 5.84
N TYR A 277 -4.67 -1.09 6.63
CA TYR A 277 -5.24 -0.28 7.71
C TYR A 277 -4.19 0.03 8.79
N LYS A 278 -3.45 -0.99 9.23
CA LYS A 278 -2.34 -0.85 10.17
C LYS A 278 -1.19 -0.01 9.60
N LEU A 279 -0.85 -0.20 8.32
CA LEU A 279 0.19 0.55 7.61
C LEU A 279 -0.08 2.05 7.62
N LEU A 280 -1.35 2.44 7.52
CA LEU A 280 -1.81 3.83 7.62
C LEU A 280 -1.85 4.35 9.07
N ASN A 281 -1.39 3.56 10.05
CA ASN A 281 -1.44 3.87 11.49
C ASN A 281 -2.85 4.21 11.97
N LEU A 282 -3.85 3.46 11.47
CA LEU A 282 -5.25 3.66 11.78
C LEU A 282 -5.70 2.78 12.93
N GLU A 283 -6.55 3.33 13.77
CA GLU A 283 -7.29 2.61 14.79
C GLU A 283 -8.78 2.89 14.70
N THR A 284 -9.58 2.01 15.30
CA THR A 284 -11.03 2.08 15.25
C THR A 284 -11.62 2.22 16.63
N PHE A 285 -12.55 3.16 16.79
CA PHE A 285 -13.48 3.20 17.91
C PHE A 285 -14.92 3.05 17.41
N PHE A 286 -15.83 2.73 18.32
CA PHE A 286 -17.21 2.42 17.97
C PHE A 286 -18.18 3.33 18.72
N THR A 287 -19.26 3.65 18.04
CA THR A 287 -20.48 4.17 18.66
C THR A 287 -21.61 3.20 18.36
N THR A 288 -22.44 2.93 19.35
CA THR A 288 -23.55 1.98 19.20
C THR A 288 -24.81 2.48 19.88
N GLY A 289 -25.96 2.13 19.34
CA GLY A 289 -27.28 2.47 19.81
C GLY A 289 -28.37 1.88 18.93
N ALA A 290 -29.64 2.15 19.27
CA ALA A 290 -30.79 1.57 18.56
C ALA A 290 -30.89 1.92 17.07
N ASP A 291 -30.37 3.07 16.66
CA ASP A 291 -30.43 3.49 15.26
C ASP A 291 -29.24 3.00 14.43
N GLU A 292 -28.03 3.04 14.99
CA GLU A 292 -26.84 2.53 14.29
C GLU A 292 -25.74 2.06 15.24
N SER A 293 -25.00 1.02 14.80
CA SER A 293 -23.67 0.66 15.29
C SER A 293 -22.64 1.05 14.23
N ARG A 294 -21.69 1.91 14.62
CA ARG A 294 -20.76 2.49 13.65
C ARG A 294 -19.33 2.41 14.12
N ALA A 295 -18.46 2.03 13.20
CA ALA A 295 -17.02 2.08 13.36
C ALA A 295 -16.46 3.41 12.83
N TRP A 296 -15.62 4.08 13.61
CA TRP A 296 -14.95 5.32 13.28
C TRP A 296 -13.45 5.11 13.22
N THR A 297 -12.81 5.76 12.27
CA THR A 297 -11.36 5.70 12.09
C THR A 297 -10.68 6.93 12.67
N TYR A 298 -9.54 6.73 13.33
CA TYR A 298 -8.64 7.81 13.69
C TYR A 298 -7.18 7.39 13.45
N VAL A 299 -6.31 8.37 13.25
CA VAL A 299 -4.87 8.14 13.11
C VAL A 299 -4.28 8.14 14.52
N ARG A 300 -3.54 7.10 14.86
CA ARG A 300 -2.82 7.02 16.12
C ARG A 300 -1.70 8.06 16.15
N GLY A 301 -1.74 8.96 17.13
CA GLY A 301 -0.84 10.13 17.28
C GLY A 301 0.54 9.79 17.82
#